data_ddb68bcb67f671f7a8511ec501562f48
#
_entry.id   ddb68bcb67f671f7a8511ec501562f48
#
_cell.length_a   1.000
_cell.length_b   1.000
_cell.length_c   1.000
_cell.angle_alpha   90.00
_cell.angle_beta   90.00
_cell.angle_gamma   90.00
#
_symmetry.space_group_name_H-M   'P 1'
#
loop_
_entity.id
_entity.type
_entity.pdbx_description
1 polymer ?
#
loop_
_entity_poly.entity_id
_entity_poly.type
_entity_poly.pdbx_seq_one_letter_code
_entity_poly.pdbx_strand_id
1 'polypeptide(L)'
;MISRLIPLIFLPLLAGCVTTGTTPRKPVSGFDPNQIAKSDIDRVAEAHQREVFASLKLLTEKLYRRNPREWRKGGQASLEAAVARIFEANHEWKFAELENKRGTDAIHLAFREDYAGDRVLAFIAGLGGMVQ
;
A
#
# COMPACT_ATOMS: atom_id res chain seq x y z
N MET A 1 47.80 53.79 21.80
CA MET A 1 46.48 54.42 21.95
C MET A 1 45.76 54.43 20.59
N ILE A 2 45.44 53.33 20.05
CA ILE A 2 44.60 53.22 18.85
C ILE A 2 43.76 51.94 19.04
N SER A 3 42.63 52.10 19.64
CA SER A 3 41.71 51.01 19.87
C SER A 3 40.29 51.53 19.73
N ARG A 4 39.42 50.75 19.06
CA ARG A 4 37.97 50.88 19.07
C ARG A 4 37.30 51.68 17.92
N LEU A 5 37.53 51.27 16.63
CA LEU A 5 36.72 51.83 15.54
C LEU A 5 36.34 50.82 14.43
N ILE A 6 36.12 49.54 14.80
CA ILE A 6 35.78 48.52 13.79
C ILE A 6 34.63 47.59 14.27
N PRO A 7 33.48 48.10 14.71
CA PRO A 7 32.32 47.23 14.60
C PRO A 7 31.05 47.95 14.10
N LEU A 8 31.15 48.92 13.21
CA LEU A 8 29.93 49.67 12.78
C LEU A 8 29.59 49.56 11.28
N ILE A 9 30.25 48.70 10.53
CA ILE A 9 30.07 48.58 9.08
C ILE A 9 29.29 47.31 8.64
N PHE A 10 28.83 46.46 9.57
CA PHE A 10 28.22 45.17 9.18
C PHE A 10 26.69 45.08 9.36
N LEU A 11 25.97 46.16 9.59
CA LEU A 11 24.56 46.13 9.94
C LEU A 11 23.54 46.65 8.90
N PRO A 12 23.83 46.97 7.63
CA PRO A 12 22.77 47.34 6.69
C PRO A 12 22.48 46.34 5.57
N LEU A 13 22.83 45.05 5.71
CA LEU A 13 22.59 44.04 4.63
C LEU A 13 21.38 43.17 4.83
N LEU A 14 20.51 43.43 5.81
CA LEU A 14 19.27 42.65 6.05
C LEU A 14 17.97 43.41 5.76
N ALA A 15 18.04 44.57 5.11
CA ALA A 15 16.85 45.31 4.65
C ALA A 15 16.62 45.08 3.15
N GLY A 16 16.40 43.83 2.78
CA GLY A 16 16.05 43.43 1.42
C GLY A 16 14.59 43.05 1.28
N CYS A 17 13.82 43.86 0.57
CA CYS A 17 12.60 43.55 -0.14
C CYS A 17 11.31 43.33 0.67
N VAL A 18 10.78 44.41 1.21
CA VAL A 18 9.33 44.58 1.29
C VAL A 18 8.89 45.34 0.03
N THR A 19 8.47 44.62 -1.01
CA THR A 19 7.74 45.22 -2.13
C THR A 19 6.25 45.23 -1.80
N THR A 20 5.75 46.33 -1.34
CA THR A 20 4.33 46.66 -1.34
C THR A 20 3.86 46.90 -2.80
N GLY A 21 3.38 45.85 -3.43
CA GLY A 21 2.72 45.87 -4.73
C GLY A 21 1.29 45.38 -4.59
N THR A 22 0.36 46.31 -4.47
CA THR A 22 -1.08 46.08 -4.43
C THR A 22 -1.60 45.74 -5.83
N THR A 23 -1.61 44.47 -6.18
CA THR A 23 -2.47 43.92 -7.24
C THR A 23 -3.03 42.59 -6.75
N PRO A 24 -4.36 42.33 -6.89
CA PRO A 24 -4.91 41.06 -6.49
C PRO A 24 -4.46 39.98 -7.48
N ARG A 25 -3.29 39.39 -7.24
CA ARG A 25 -2.92 38.16 -7.89
C ARG A 25 -3.80 37.03 -7.32
N LYS A 26 -4.54 36.34 -8.21
CA LYS A 26 -5.06 35.02 -7.92
C LYS A 26 -4.00 34.23 -7.18
N PRO A 27 -4.34 33.51 -6.10
CA PRO A 27 -3.38 32.62 -5.46
C PRO A 27 -2.94 31.60 -6.51
N VAL A 28 -1.73 31.76 -7.00
CA VAL A 28 -1.02 30.65 -7.65
C VAL A 28 -0.96 29.59 -6.55
N SER A 29 -1.55 28.44 -6.79
CA SER A 29 -1.54 27.30 -5.86
C SER A 29 -0.10 27.12 -5.38
N GLY A 30 0.13 27.49 -4.13
CA GLY A 30 1.46 27.44 -3.54
C GLY A 30 2.00 26.03 -3.68
N PHE A 31 3.23 25.92 -4.16
CA PHE A 31 4.01 24.70 -4.11
C PHE A 31 4.03 24.23 -2.65
N ASP A 32 3.25 23.18 -2.36
CA ASP A 32 3.22 22.54 -1.06
C ASP A 32 4.14 21.31 -1.10
N PRO A 33 5.33 21.37 -0.49
CA PRO A 33 6.26 20.24 -0.45
C PRO A 33 5.66 19.00 0.21
N ASN A 34 4.65 19.17 1.08
CA ASN A 34 3.96 18.03 1.69
C ASN A 34 3.08 17.27 0.68
N GLN A 35 2.51 17.96 -0.31
CA GLN A 35 1.74 17.29 -1.37
C GLN A 35 2.65 16.46 -2.28
N ILE A 36 3.86 16.92 -2.57
CA ILE A 36 4.82 16.16 -3.37
C ILE A 36 5.31 14.95 -2.61
N ALA A 37 5.72 15.13 -1.35
CA ALA A 37 6.16 14.02 -0.51
C ALA A 37 5.07 12.96 -0.36
N LYS A 38 3.81 13.36 -0.18
CA LYS A 38 2.67 12.45 -0.12
C LYS A 38 2.48 11.69 -1.42
N SER A 39 2.54 12.35 -2.59
CA SER A 39 2.37 11.68 -3.88
C SER A 39 3.47 10.67 -4.18
N ASP A 40 4.70 10.93 -3.76
CA ASP A 40 5.81 10.01 -3.95
C ASP A 40 5.72 8.80 -3.01
N ILE A 41 5.29 9.00 -1.76
CA ILE A 41 5.02 7.91 -0.83
C ILE A 41 3.88 7.03 -1.34
N ASP A 42 2.79 7.61 -1.82
CA ASP A 42 1.66 6.87 -2.37
C ASP A 42 2.08 6.03 -3.59
N ARG A 43 2.92 6.56 -4.49
CA ARG A 43 3.46 5.82 -5.64
C ARG A 43 4.34 4.64 -5.21
N VAL A 44 5.18 4.84 -4.21
CA VAL A 44 6.03 3.77 -3.69
C VAL A 44 5.17 2.69 -3.03
N ALA A 45 4.17 3.08 -2.23
CA ALA A 45 3.24 2.15 -1.62
C ALA A 45 2.47 1.33 -2.65
N GLU A 46 1.93 1.96 -3.70
CA GLU A 46 1.25 1.27 -4.80
C GLU A 46 2.18 0.33 -5.57
N ALA A 47 3.44 0.72 -5.78
CA ALA A 47 4.42 -0.14 -6.46
C ALA A 47 4.73 -1.38 -5.63
N HIS A 48 4.94 -1.22 -4.31
CA HIS A 48 5.13 -2.33 -3.39
C HIS A 48 3.90 -3.23 -3.31
N GLN A 49 2.72 -2.65 -3.23
CA GLN A 49 1.47 -3.42 -3.19
C GLN A 49 1.31 -4.30 -4.44
N ARG A 50 1.56 -3.77 -5.63
CA ARG A 50 1.52 -4.54 -6.89
C ARG A 50 2.51 -5.70 -6.88
N GLU A 51 3.74 -5.47 -6.41
CA GLU A 51 4.78 -6.50 -6.33
C GLU A 51 4.40 -7.61 -5.34
N VAL A 52 3.85 -7.23 -4.18
CA VAL A 52 3.36 -8.20 -3.19
C VAL A 52 2.22 -9.04 -3.79
N PHE A 53 1.26 -8.44 -4.49
CA PHE A 53 0.18 -9.20 -5.12
C PHE A 53 0.67 -10.11 -6.24
N ALA A 54 1.65 -9.69 -7.03
CA ALA A 54 2.28 -10.57 -8.03
C ALA A 54 2.95 -11.78 -7.37
N SER A 55 3.67 -11.56 -6.27
CA SER A 55 4.30 -12.62 -5.49
C SER A 55 3.28 -13.56 -4.83
N LEU A 56 2.19 -13.01 -4.28
CA LEU A 56 1.09 -13.81 -3.72
C LEU A 56 0.40 -14.66 -4.79
N LYS A 57 0.18 -14.13 -6.00
CA LYS A 57 -0.38 -14.89 -7.12
C LYS A 57 0.50 -16.08 -7.47
N LEU A 58 1.81 -15.87 -7.60
CA LEU A 58 2.77 -16.92 -7.87
C LEU A 58 2.83 -17.97 -6.74
N LEU A 59 2.77 -17.52 -5.49
CA LEU A 59 2.70 -18.42 -4.32
C LEU A 59 1.43 -19.27 -4.37
N THR A 60 0.29 -18.67 -4.68
CA THR A 60 -1.01 -19.35 -4.79
C THR A 60 -0.96 -20.45 -5.84
N GLU A 61 -0.44 -20.16 -7.03
CA GLU A 61 -0.26 -21.15 -8.09
C GLU A 61 0.60 -22.33 -7.62
N LYS A 62 1.72 -22.06 -6.95
CA LYS A 62 2.60 -23.11 -6.43
C LYS A 62 1.92 -23.96 -5.36
N LEU A 63 1.17 -23.34 -4.45
CA LEU A 63 0.43 -24.05 -3.40
C LEU A 63 -0.66 -24.93 -3.98
N TYR A 64 -1.45 -24.45 -4.93
CA TYR A 64 -2.49 -25.23 -5.60
C TYR A 64 -1.92 -26.36 -6.46
N ARG A 65 -0.79 -26.16 -7.13
CA ARG A 65 -0.11 -27.25 -7.87
C ARG A 65 0.36 -28.36 -6.94
N ARG A 66 0.83 -28.02 -5.74
CA ARG A 66 1.25 -29.00 -4.73
C ARG A 66 0.07 -29.67 -4.03
N ASN A 67 -1.02 -28.95 -3.88
CA ASN A 67 -2.21 -29.39 -3.14
C ASN A 67 -3.47 -29.24 -3.99
N PRO A 68 -3.64 -30.01 -5.07
CA PRO A 68 -4.76 -29.85 -6.00
C PRO A 68 -6.13 -30.15 -5.38
N ARG A 69 -6.16 -30.78 -4.21
CA ARG A 69 -7.39 -31.00 -3.45
C ARG A 69 -8.01 -29.69 -2.95
N GLU A 70 -7.18 -28.69 -2.63
CA GLU A 70 -7.66 -27.46 -1.99
C GLU A 70 -8.56 -26.66 -2.92
N TRP A 71 -8.15 -26.35 -4.17
CA TRP A 71 -9.00 -25.61 -5.09
C TRP A 71 -10.27 -26.38 -5.49
N ARG A 72 -10.23 -27.73 -5.47
CA ARG A 72 -11.42 -28.56 -5.71
C ARG A 72 -12.44 -28.47 -4.59
N LYS A 73 -12.01 -28.33 -3.33
CA LYS A 73 -12.90 -28.06 -2.19
C LYS A 73 -13.67 -26.76 -2.37
N GLY A 74 -13.04 -25.73 -2.98
CA GLY A 74 -13.68 -24.48 -3.35
C GLY A 74 -14.61 -24.54 -4.56
N GLY A 75 -14.84 -25.75 -5.14
CA GLY A 75 -15.74 -25.93 -6.28
C GLY A 75 -15.23 -25.39 -7.61
N GLN A 76 -13.93 -25.12 -7.72
CA GLN A 76 -13.35 -24.54 -8.92
C GLN A 76 -13.11 -25.60 -10.01
N ALA A 77 -13.30 -25.21 -11.28
CA ALA A 77 -13.14 -26.12 -12.42
C ALA A 77 -11.67 -26.38 -12.78
N SER A 78 -10.79 -25.44 -12.49
CA SER A 78 -9.34 -25.54 -12.75
C SER A 78 -8.53 -24.73 -11.73
N LEU A 79 -7.22 -24.96 -11.72
CA LEU A 79 -6.28 -24.16 -10.94
C LEU A 79 -6.31 -22.69 -11.37
N GLU A 80 -6.34 -22.44 -12.66
CA GLU A 80 -6.37 -21.09 -13.23
C GLU A 80 -7.66 -20.35 -12.81
N ALA A 81 -8.80 -21.02 -12.82
CA ALA A 81 -10.06 -20.46 -12.33
C ALA A 81 -9.99 -20.11 -10.84
N ALA A 82 -9.37 -20.97 -10.04
CA ALA A 82 -9.18 -20.71 -8.62
C ALA A 82 -8.28 -19.49 -8.36
N VAL A 83 -7.20 -19.35 -9.10
CA VAL A 83 -6.29 -18.19 -9.01
C VAL A 83 -6.98 -16.92 -9.49
N ALA A 84 -7.64 -16.95 -10.65
CA ALA A 84 -8.37 -15.81 -11.20
C ALA A 84 -9.45 -15.30 -10.22
N ARG A 85 -10.19 -16.20 -9.59
CA ARG A 85 -11.17 -15.86 -8.56
C ARG A 85 -10.58 -15.06 -7.41
N ILE A 86 -9.37 -15.37 -6.99
CA ILE A 86 -8.70 -14.70 -5.85
C ILE A 86 -8.14 -13.33 -6.26
N PHE A 87 -7.60 -13.16 -7.47
CA PHE A 87 -6.86 -11.96 -7.83
C PHE A 87 -7.55 -11.05 -8.84
N GLU A 88 -8.51 -11.55 -9.60
CA GLU A 88 -9.16 -10.80 -10.70
C GLU A 88 -10.60 -10.39 -10.36
N ALA A 89 -11.25 -11.03 -9.37
CA ALA A 89 -12.58 -10.66 -8.93
C ALA A 89 -12.54 -9.50 -7.92
N ASN A 90 -13.52 -8.61 -8.00
CA ASN A 90 -13.66 -7.54 -7.01
C ASN A 90 -14.43 -8.06 -5.78
N HIS A 91 -13.72 -8.43 -4.74
CA HIS A 91 -14.28 -8.99 -3.50
C HIS A 91 -13.72 -8.35 -2.22
N GLU A 92 -12.82 -7.35 -2.33
CA GLU A 92 -12.19 -6.70 -1.18
C GLU A 92 -11.58 -7.70 -0.18
N TRP A 93 -11.06 -8.83 -0.67
CA TRP A 93 -10.52 -9.93 0.14
C TRP A 93 -11.54 -10.56 1.13
N LYS A 94 -12.84 -10.41 0.83
CA LYS A 94 -13.94 -11.02 1.59
C LYS A 94 -14.49 -12.22 0.82
N PHE A 95 -14.39 -13.38 1.41
CA PHE A 95 -14.87 -14.64 0.83
C PHE A 95 -15.92 -15.25 1.75
N ALA A 96 -17.11 -15.53 1.21
CA ALA A 96 -18.21 -16.06 2.01
C ALA A 96 -17.88 -17.40 2.68
N GLU A 97 -17.11 -18.26 2.01
CA GLU A 97 -16.66 -19.55 2.54
C GLU A 97 -15.66 -19.44 3.69
N LEU A 98 -15.08 -18.27 3.91
CA LEU A 98 -14.26 -17.94 5.07
C LEU A 98 -15.05 -17.20 6.17
N GLU A 99 -16.39 -17.19 6.07
CA GLU A 99 -17.26 -16.40 6.96
C GLU A 99 -16.84 -14.92 7.00
N ASN A 100 -16.33 -14.42 5.87
CA ASN A 100 -15.73 -13.09 5.73
C ASN A 100 -14.55 -12.81 6.68
N LYS A 101 -13.91 -13.83 7.24
CA LYS A 101 -12.69 -13.68 8.01
C LYS A 101 -11.57 -13.15 7.11
N ARG A 102 -10.75 -12.26 7.65
CA ARG A 102 -9.63 -11.61 6.94
C ARG A 102 -8.39 -11.56 7.83
N GLY A 103 -7.26 -11.19 7.23
CA GLY A 103 -6.01 -11.01 7.95
C GLY A 103 -5.63 -12.27 8.75
N THR A 104 -5.21 -12.07 9.98
CA THR A 104 -4.75 -13.14 10.87
C THR A 104 -5.82 -14.21 11.14
N ASP A 105 -7.11 -13.84 11.20
CA ASP A 105 -8.19 -14.81 11.47
C ASP A 105 -8.36 -15.79 10.32
N ALA A 106 -8.23 -15.35 9.08
CA ALA A 106 -8.24 -16.22 7.91
C ALA A 106 -6.99 -17.11 7.86
N ILE A 107 -5.82 -16.58 8.24
CA ILE A 107 -4.59 -17.39 8.35
C ILE A 107 -4.76 -18.48 9.41
N HIS A 108 -5.25 -18.13 10.59
CA HIS A 108 -5.51 -19.12 11.64
C HIS A 108 -6.48 -20.21 11.18
N LEU A 109 -7.54 -19.83 10.45
CA LEU A 109 -8.49 -20.78 9.87
C LEU A 109 -7.80 -21.78 8.95
N ALA A 110 -6.85 -21.32 8.11
CA ALA A 110 -6.11 -22.21 7.18
C ALA A 110 -5.33 -23.34 7.89
N PHE A 111 -4.89 -23.10 9.13
CA PHE A 111 -4.08 -24.04 9.92
C PHE A 111 -4.87 -24.85 10.94
N ARG A 112 -6.17 -24.61 11.07
CA ARG A 112 -7.01 -25.44 11.94
C ARG A 112 -7.15 -26.85 11.40
N GLU A 113 -7.06 -27.84 12.27
CA GLU A 113 -7.18 -29.26 11.89
C GLU A 113 -8.59 -29.60 11.40
N ASP A 114 -9.61 -29.02 12.03
CA ASP A 114 -11.03 -29.26 11.75
C ASP A 114 -11.57 -28.46 10.54
N TYR A 115 -10.74 -27.60 9.93
CA TYR A 115 -11.19 -26.82 8.77
C TYR A 115 -11.22 -27.67 7.50
N ALA A 116 -12.42 -27.93 6.98
CA ALA A 116 -12.65 -28.76 5.81
C ALA A 116 -12.60 -27.99 4.47
N GLY A 117 -12.58 -26.63 4.50
CA GLY A 117 -12.57 -25.79 3.32
C GLY A 117 -11.20 -25.71 2.63
N ASP A 118 -11.11 -24.80 1.65
CA ASP A 118 -9.88 -24.52 0.92
C ASP A 118 -8.88 -23.74 1.81
N ARG A 119 -7.85 -24.45 2.27
CA ARG A 119 -6.81 -23.90 3.15
C ARG A 119 -5.90 -22.92 2.43
N VAL A 120 -5.67 -23.13 1.12
CA VAL A 120 -4.87 -22.21 0.31
C VAL A 120 -5.61 -20.88 0.15
N LEU A 121 -6.92 -20.91 -0.18
CA LEU A 121 -7.74 -19.71 -0.20
C LEU A 121 -7.70 -18.98 1.13
N ALA A 122 -7.91 -19.67 2.25
CA ALA A 122 -7.92 -19.06 3.58
C ALA A 122 -6.59 -18.39 3.92
N PHE A 123 -5.48 -19.04 3.62
CA PHE A 123 -4.14 -18.49 3.85
C PHE A 123 -3.86 -17.26 2.98
N ILE A 124 -4.14 -17.35 1.68
CA ILE A 124 -3.88 -16.26 0.73
C ILE A 124 -4.83 -15.07 0.95
N ALA A 125 -6.10 -15.32 1.27
CA ALA A 125 -7.05 -14.27 1.61
C ALA A 125 -6.64 -13.52 2.89
N GLY A 126 -6.08 -14.25 3.86
CA GLY A 126 -5.52 -13.64 5.06
C GLY A 126 -4.36 -12.70 4.74
N LEU A 127 -3.38 -13.15 3.96
CA LEU A 127 -2.23 -12.33 3.56
C LEU A 127 -2.66 -11.14 2.68
N GLY A 128 -3.49 -11.36 1.66
CA GLY A 128 -3.95 -10.32 0.75
C GLY A 128 -4.77 -9.23 1.46
N GLY A 129 -5.58 -9.61 2.43
CA GLY A 129 -6.36 -8.66 3.24
C GLY A 129 -5.53 -7.80 4.20
N MET A 130 -4.25 -8.13 4.43
CA MET A 130 -3.32 -7.30 5.21
C MET A 130 -2.51 -6.32 4.36
N VAL A 131 -2.54 -6.47 3.04
CA VAL A 131 -1.78 -5.61 2.09
C VAL A 131 -2.61 -4.43 1.58
N GLN A 132 -3.92 -4.42 1.82
CA GLN A 132 -4.84 -3.35 1.40
C GLN A 132 -4.72 -2.08 2.23
#